data_d63afe28be41789ed3754aa648d803e1
#
_entry.id   d63afe28be41789ed3754aa648d803e1
#
_cell.length_a   1.000
_cell.length_b   1.000
_cell.length_c   1.000
_cell.angle_alpha   90.00
_cell.angle_beta   90.00
_cell.angle_gamma   90.00
#
_symmetry.space_group_name_H-M   'P 1'
#
loop_
_entity.id
_entity.type
_entity.pdbx_description
1 polymer ?
#
loop_
_entity_poly.entity_id
_entity_poly.type
_entity_poly.pdbx_seq_one_letter_code
_entity_poly.pdbx_strand_id
1 'polypeptide(L)' 'YENFSAYSNHFKIEKSKELIKSGYLNEFSIDALSTASGFKAVNSFYRIFKKTTGQTPSKYAESITKKQHKE' A
#
# COMPACT_ATOMS: atom_id res chain seq x y z
N TYR A 1 -3.91 11.71 -15.30
CA TYR A 1 -2.55 11.27 -15.07
C TYR A 1 -1.65 11.71 -16.19
N GLU A 2 -0.40 12.01 -15.87
CA GLU A 2 0.50 12.56 -16.85
C GLU A 2 1.02 11.58 -17.87
N ASN A 3 1.16 10.33 -17.47
CA ASN A 3 1.67 9.33 -18.40
C ASN A 3 1.28 7.95 -17.89
N PHE A 4 1.62 6.94 -18.68
CA PHE A 4 1.24 5.59 -18.36
C PHE A 4 1.83 5.12 -17.02
N SER A 5 3.08 5.49 -16.74
CA SER A 5 3.71 5.07 -15.49
C SER A 5 2.98 5.63 -14.29
N ALA A 6 2.59 6.89 -14.35
CA ALA A 6 1.88 7.50 -13.23
C ALA A 6 0.53 6.83 -13.03
N TYR A 7 -0.16 6.53 -14.10
CA TYR A 7 -1.45 5.85 -14.02
C TYR A 7 -1.28 4.45 -13.44
N SER A 8 -0.28 3.74 -13.91
CA SER A 8 -0.02 2.38 -13.46
C SER A 8 0.33 2.35 -11.97
N ASN A 9 1.15 3.29 -11.53
CA ASN A 9 1.52 3.36 -10.13
C ASN A 9 0.32 3.68 -9.26
N HIS A 10 -0.53 4.57 -9.73
CA HIS A 10 -1.74 4.91 -8.99
C HIS A 10 -2.60 3.67 -8.78
N PHE A 11 -2.78 2.90 -9.84
CA PHE A 11 -3.59 1.70 -9.79
C PHE A 11 -3.01 0.69 -8.80
N LYS A 12 -1.68 0.53 -8.83
CA LYS A 12 -1.03 -0.40 -7.92
C LYS A 12 -1.18 0.04 -6.46
N ILE A 13 -1.11 1.32 -6.21
CA ILE A 13 -1.27 1.83 -4.85
C ILE A 13 -2.71 1.63 -4.37
N GLU A 14 -3.69 1.84 -5.22
CA GLU A 14 -5.07 1.60 -4.84
C GLU A 14 -5.28 0.13 -4.48
N LYS A 15 -4.66 -0.75 -5.25
CA LYS A 15 -4.73 -2.17 -4.97
C LYS A 15 -4.11 -2.49 -3.61
N SER A 16 -2.96 -1.91 -3.30
CA SER A 16 -2.31 -2.16 -2.03
C SER A 16 -3.15 -1.65 -0.87
N LYS A 17 -3.82 -0.53 -1.05
CA LYS A 17 -4.68 0.01 0.00
C LYS A 17 -5.82 -0.94 0.31
N GLU A 18 -6.40 -1.53 -0.72
CA GLU A 18 -7.47 -2.49 -0.52
C GLU A 18 -6.98 -3.74 0.22
N LEU A 19 -5.80 -4.21 -0.14
CA LEU A 19 -5.24 -5.36 0.53
C LEU A 19 -4.98 -5.07 2.00
N ILE A 20 -4.44 -3.90 2.30
CA ILE A 20 -4.20 -3.51 3.67
C ILE A 20 -5.50 -3.46 4.45
N LYS A 21 -6.53 -2.92 3.86
CA LYS A 21 -7.83 -2.83 4.53
C LYS A 21 -8.42 -4.19 4.83
N SER A 22 -8.11 -5.17 4.01
CA SER A 22 -8.62 -6.51 4.23
C SER A 22 -7.82 -7.30 5.25
N GLY A 23 -6.76 -6.70 5.81
CA GLY A 23 -5.96 -7.37 6.82
C GLY A 23 -4.78 -8.13 6.27
N TYR A 24 -4.38 -7.79 5.06
CA TYR A 24 -3.28 -8.51 4.41
C TYR A 24 -2.00 -8.48 5.24
N LEU A 25 -1.69 -7.34 5.84
CA LEU A 25 -0.46 -7.21 6.62
C LEU A 25 -0.51 -7.93 7.96
N ASN A 26 -1.67 -8.41 8.36
CA ASN A 26 -1.77 -9.23 9.55
C ASN A 26 -1.25 -10.64 9.29
N GLU A 27 -1.25 -11.05 8.04
CA GLU A 27 -0.83 -12.41 7.68
C GLU A 27 0.41 -12.44 6.80
N PHE A 28 0.70 -11.35 6.12
CA PHE A 28 1.80 -11.31 5.17
C PHE A 28 2.69 -10.10 5.44
N SER A 29 3.91 -10.17 4.95
CA SER A 29 4.86 -9.09 5.15
C SER A 29 4.65 -7.97 4.13
N ILE A 30 5.35 -6.86 4.37
CA ILE A 30 5.33 -5.73 3.44
C ILE A 30 5.90 -6.15 2.09
N ASP A 31 6.92 -7.01 2.10
CA ASP A 31 7.48 -7.52 0.85
C ASP A 31 6.42 -8.23 0.04
N ALA A 32 5.63 -9.07 0.70
CA ALA A 32 4.57 -9.79 0.02
C ALA A 32 3.52 -8.83 -0.50
N LEU A 33 3.21 -7.81 0.28
CA LEU A 33 2.24 -6.80 -0.14
C LEU A 33 2.70 -6.07 -1.39
N SER A 34 3.97 -5.69 -1.44
CA SER A 34 4.47 -4.98 -2.61
C SER A 34 4.37 -5.84 -3.86
N THR A 35 4.71 -7.11 -3.73
CA THR A 35 4.61 -8.04 -4.85
C THR A 35 3.17 -8.24 -5.28
N ALA A 36 2.28 -8.41 -4.32
CA ALA A 36 0.87 -8.61 -4.61
C ALA A 36 0.26 -7.39 -5.29
N SER A 37 0.80 -6.22 -5.00
CA SER A 37 0.32 -4.98 -5.60
C SER A 37 0.89 -4.74 -6.99
N GLY A 38 1.90 -5.52 -7.39
CA GLY A 38 2.48 -5.37 -8.70
C GLY A 38 3.79 -4.63 -8.75
N PHE A 39 4.42 -4.39 -7.62
CA PHE A 39 5.72 -3.73 -7.58
C PHE A 39 6.83 -4.77 -7.60
N LYS A 40 7.92 -4.44 -8.28
CA LYS A 40 9.04 -5.35 -8.37
C LYS A 40 9.96 -5.27 -7.18
N ALA A 41 10.04 -4.13 -6.55
CA ALA A 41 10.92 -3.92 -5.40
C ALA A 41 10.16 -3.23 -4.29
N VAL A 42 10.41 -3.66 -3.07
CA VAL A 42 9.73 -3.07 -1.93
C VAL A 42 10.15 -1.61 -1.72
N ASN A 43 11.37 -1.26 -2.08
CA ASN A 43 11.83 0.12 -1.96
C ASN A 43 11.01 1.06 -2.83
N SER A 44 10.71 0.63 -4.03
CA SER A 44 9.88 1.42 -4.94
C SER A 44 8.47 1.55 -4.38
N PHE A 45 7.96 0.44 -3.85
CA PHE A 45 6.62 0.44 -3.25
C PHE A 45 6.54 1.46 -2.12
N TYR A 46 7.50 1.43 -1.20
CA TYR A 46 7.52 2.36 -0.09
C TYR A 46 7.51 3.81 -0.56
N ARG A 47 8.40 4.11 -1.48
CA ARG A 47 8.55 5.48 -1.96
C ARG A 47 7.28 5.98 -2.63
N ILE A 48 6.73 5.17 -3.51
CA ILE A 48 5.55 5.57 -4.26
C ILE A 48 4.33 5.64 -3.35
N PHE A 49 4.20 4.68 -2.44
CA PHE A 49 3.09 4.67 -1.50
C PHE A 49 3.10 5.93 -0.63
N LYS A 50 4.26 6.26 -0.09
CA LYS A 50 4.38 7.43 0.75
C LYS A 50 4.09 8.71 -0.03
N LYS A 51 4.56 8.77 -1.26
CA LYS A 51 4.31 9.94 -2.10
C LYS A 51 2.83 10.08 -2.41
N THR A 52 2.16 8.99 -2.64
CA THR A 52 0.76 9.01 -3.04
C THR A 52 -0.19 9.22 -1.87
N THR A 53 0.07 8.57 -0.75
CA THR A 53 -0.83 8.62 0.41
C THR A 53 -0.36 9.54 1.52
N GLY A 54 0.92 9.93 1.50
CA GLY A 54 1.49 10.73 2.56
C GLY A 54 1.97 9.91 3.75
N GLN A 55 1.82 8.60 3.70
CA GLN A 55 2.21 7.73 4.79
C GLN A 55 2.90 6.49 4.24
N THR A 56 3.73 5.86 5.08
CA THR A 56 4.29 4.57 4.70
C THR A 56 3.19 3.51 4.80
N PRO A 57 3.36 2.38 4.14
CA PRO A 57 2.35 1.32 4.22
C PRO A 57 2.11 0.84 5.65
N SER A 58 3.16 0.77 6.46
CA SER A 58 3.02 0.36 7.85
C SER A 58 2.17 1.34 8.64
N LYS A 59 2.45 2.63 8.45
CA LYS A 59 1.69 3.68 9.11
C LYS A 59 0.24 3.66 8.70
N TYR A 60 0.01 3.47 7.42
CA TYR A 60 -1.34 3.42 6.88
C TYR A 60 -2.11 2.26 7.49
N ALA A 61 -1.47 1.09 7.56
CA ALA A 61 -2.11 -0.08 8.13
C ALA A 61 -2.42 0.13 9.61
N GLU A 62 -1.50 0.73 10.32
CA GLU A 62 -1.67 1.02 11.73
C GLU A 62 -2.87 1.93 11.96
N SER A 63 -2.99 2.91 11.11
CA SER A 63 -4.08 3.88 11.20
C SER A 63 -5.43 3.20 11.00
N ILE A 64 -5.51 2.32 10.01
CA ILE A 64 -6.72 1.60 9.74
C ILE A 64 -7.07 0.64 10.87
N THR A 65 -6.06 -0.07 11.37
CA THR A 65 -6.27 -1.02 12.45
C THR A 65 -6.79 -0.32 13.69
N LYS A 66 -6.25 0.84 13.99
CA LYS A 66 -6.71 1.60 15.14
C LYS A 66 -8.17 1.97 14.99
N LYS A 67 -8.57 2.38 13.81
CA LYS A 67 -9.95 2.73 13.56
C LYS A 67 -10.87 1.56 13.78
N GLN A 68 -10.49 0.42 13.24
CA GLN A 68 -11.31 -0.77 13.39
C GLN A 68 -11.36 -1.22 14.83
N HIS A 69 -10.24 -1.12 15.50
CA HIS A 69 -10.15 -1.57 16.88
C HIS A 69 -10.99 -0.73 17.81
N LYS A 70 -11.22 0.48 17.43
CA LYS A 70 -11.98 1.37 18.21
C LYS A 70 -13.43 1.02 18.32
N GLU A 71 -13.96 0.27 17.41
CA GLU A 71 -15.33 -0.11 17.43
C GLU A 71 -15.68 -1.00 18.48
#